data_dcbde30fb982dfe16b86e6d573637350
#
_entry.id   dcbde30fb982dfe16b86e6d573637350
#
_cell.length_a   1.000
_cell.length_b   1.000
_cell.length_c   1.000
_cell.angle_alpha   90.00
_cell.angle_beta   90.00
_cell.angle_gamma   90.00
#
_symmetry.space_group_name_H-M   'P 1'
#
loop_
_entity.id
_entity.type
_entity.pdbx_description
1 polymer ?
#
loop_
_entity_poly.entity_id
_entity_poly.type
_entity_poly.pdbx_seq_one_letter_code
_entity_poly.pdbx_strand_id
1 'polypeptide(L)'
;MHTNPTSGLLGRVLCVTIFLALYVTSLLFPAFHLANGKITDSLLVLLMGWSAILGWQFAWIANPIAFMAVVFFLYGSFRNSLWFALLAATLSLNTFTMINEEVVLDESGTSARVTQLGEGAYFWLASMLFLLICCATYAWRARTVSRRIS
;
A
#
# COMPACT_ATOMS: atom_id res chain seq x y z
N MET A 1 20.39 -9.08 28.57
CA MET A 1 19.66 -7.83 28.32
C MET A 1 18.18 -8.20 28.17
N HIS A 2 17.38 -7.95 29.21
CA HIS A 2 15.92 -8.11 29.14
C HIS A 2 15.36 -7.02 28.23
N THR A 3 15.04 -7.34 27.00
CA THR A 3 14.27 -6.43 26.14
C THR A 3 12.85 -6.38 26.69
N ASN A 4 12.46 -5.22 27.20
CA ASN A 4 11.15 -4.98 27.76
C ASN A 4 10.08 -5.30 26.69
N PRO A 5 9.13 -6.24 26.90
CA PRO A 5 8.16 -6.65 25.86
C PRO A 5 7.30 -5.47 25.36
N THR A 6 7.13 -4.44 26.17
CA THR A 6 6.39 -3.22 25.80
C THR A 6 7.11 -2.38 24.76
N SER A 7 8.45 -2.37 24.73
CA SER A 7 9.21 -1.59 23.72
C SER A 7 9.02 -2.14 22.30
N GLY A 8 8.87 -3.46 22.18
CA GLY A 8 8.63 -4.10 20.88
C GLY A 8 7.23 -3.81 20.31
N LEU A 9 6.22 -3.72 21.18
CA LEU A 9 4.85 -3.39 20.78
C LEU A 9 4.74 -1.91 20.38
N LEU A 10 5.32 -1.01 21.17
CA LEU A 10 5.30 0.42 20.86
C LEU A 10 5.91 0.72 19.49
N GLY A 11 7.04 0.10 19.16
CA GLY A 11 7.67 0.25 17.84
C GLY A 11 6.78 -0.25 16.69
N ARG A 12 6.06 -1.36 16.88
CA ARG A 12 5.11 -1.87 15.88
C ARG A 12 3.93 -0.92 15.69
N VAL A 13 3.35 -0.44 16.78
CA VAL A 13 2.25 0.53 16.73
C VAL A 13 2.70 1.81 16.00
N LEU A 14 3.88 2.33 16.30
CA LEU A 14 4.42 3.51 15.62
C LEU A 14 4.57 3.28 14.10
N CYS A 15 5.11 2.12 13.67
CA CYS A 15 5.20 1.79 12.25
C CYS A 15 3.83 1.76 11.57
N VAL A 16 2.83 1.14 12.22
CA VAL A 16 1.47 1.08 11.68
C VAL A 16 0.83 2.47 11.63
N THR A 17 1.05 3.31 12.64
CA THR A 17 0.54 4.69 12.65
C THR A 17 1.11 5.51 11.48
N ILE A 18 2.42 5.40 11.23
CA ILE A 18 3.05 6.11 10.09
C ILE A 18 2.52 5.57 8.75
N PHE A 19 2.39 4.25 8.61
CA PHE A 19 1.77 3.64 7.42
C PHE A 19 0.37 4.19 7.18
N LEU A 20 -0.49 4.20 8.20
CA LEU A 20 -1.86 4.71 8.10
C LEU A 20 -1.89 6.21 7.82
N ALA A 21 -0.98 6.99 8.41
CA ALA A 21 -0.88 8.42 8.14
C ALA A 21 -0.56 8.68 6.66
N LEU A 22 0.44 7.99 6.09
CA LEU A 22 0.77 8.08 4.66
C LEU A 22 -0.40 7.62 3.78
N TYR A 23 -1.06 6.52 4.15
CA TYR A 23 -2.20 5.97 3.42
C TYR A 23 -3.39 6.94 3.42
N VAL A 24 -3.75 7.49 4.58
CA VAL A 24 -4.84 8.49 4.69
C VAL A 24 -4.48 9.78 3.95
N THR A 25 -3.22 10.23 4.07
CA THR A 25 -2.74 11.38 3.30
C THR A 25 -2.92 11.17 1.80
N SER A 26 -2.68 9.96 1.29
CA SER A 26 -2.88 9.66 -0.13
C SER A 26 -4.31 9.89 -0.62
N LEU A 27 -5.30 9.73 0.26
CA LEU A 27 -6.72 9.92 -0.08
C LEU A 27 -7.13 11.40 -0.20
N LEU A 28 -6.28 12.31 0.29
CA LEU A 28 -6.53 13.76 0.25
C LEU A 28 -6.02 14.41 -1.04
N PHE A 29 -5.25 13.69 -1.84
CA PHE A 29 -4.66 14.17 -3.08
C PHE A 29 -5.18 13.40 -4.29
N PRO A 30 -5.12 13.96 -5.51
CA PRO A 30 -5.56 13.28 -6.71
C PRO A 30 -4.71 12.03 -6.98
N ALA A 31 -5.39 10.95 -7.46
CA ALA A 31 -4.72 9.73 -7.87
C ALA A 31 -4.13 9.84 -9.27
N PHE A 32 -4.89 10.43 -10.21
CA PHE A 32 -4.51 10.53 -11.63
C PHE A 32 -4.85 11.91 -12.20
N HIS A 33 -4.00 12.35 -13.12
CA HIS A 33 -4.27 13.48 -14.02
C HIS A 33 -4.67 12.94 -15.40
N LEU A 34 -5.72 13.52 -15.98
CA LEU A 34 -6.32 13.04 -17.21
C LEU A 34 -6.02 14.01 -18.36
N ALA A 35 -6.02 13.50 -19.61
CA ALA A 35 -5.74 14.26 -20.82
C ALA A 35 -6.71 15.42 -21.08
N ASN A 36 -7.93 15.34 -20.53
CA ASN A 36 -8.94 16.41 -20.62
C ASN A 36 -8.79 17.51 -19.55
N GLY A 37 -7.69 17.49 -18.77
CA GLY A 37 -7.42 18.43 -17.68
C GLY A 37 -8.18 18.13 -16.37
N LYS A 38 -9.01 17.08 -16.33
CA LYS A 38 -9.65 16.63 -15.09
C LYS A 38 -8.68 15.84 -14.23
N ILE A 39 -9.00 15.75 -12.94
CA ILE A 39 -8.29 14.93 -11.95
C ILE A 39 -9.24 13.83 -11.44
N THR A 40 -8.68 12.69 -11.05
CA THR A 40 -9.42 11.61 -10.40
C THR A 40 -9.03 11.54 -8.94
N ASP A 41 -9.99 11.63 -8.05
CA ASP A 41 -9.75 11.57 -6.61
C ASP A 41 -9.32 10.18 -6.15
N SER A 42 -8.32 10.12 -5.27
CA SER A 42 -7.83 8.87 -4.70
C SER A 42 -8.90 8.12 -3.89
N LEU A 43 -9.81 8.84 -3.23
CA LEU A 43 -10.92 8.22 -2.52
C LEU A 43 -11.87 7.49 -3.48
N LEU A 44 -12.17 8.10 -4.63
CA LEU A 44 -12.98 7.46 -5.67
C LEU A 44 -12.29 6.20 -6.21
N VAL A 45 -10.98 6.26 -6.46
CA VAL A 45 -10.19 5.11 -6.90
C VAL A 45 -10.20 4.00 -5.83
N LEU A 46 -10.14 4.34 -4.55
CA LEU A 46 -10.23 3.35 -3.47
C LEU A 46 -11.59 2.65 -3.46
N LEU A 47 -12.68 3.40 -3.62
CA LEU A 47 -14.05 2.85 -3.56
C LEU A 47 -14.42 2.05 -4.80
N MET A 48 -13.97 2.49 -5.99
CA MET A 48 -14.38 1.92 -7.29
C MET A 48 -13.29 1.07 -7.94
N GLY A 49 -12.05 1.14 -7.46
CA GLY A 49 -10.89 0.49 -8.09
C GLY A 49 -10.97 -1.04 -8.13
N TRP A 50 -11.83 -1.67 -7.32
CA TRP A 50 -12.08 -3.10 -7.41
C TRP A 50 -12.62 -3.51 -8.78
N SER A 51 -13.40 -2.66 -9.46
CA SER A 51 -13.94 -2.93 -10.79
C SER A 51 -12.85 -2.97 -11.87
N ALA A 52 -11.72 -2.31 -11.65
CA ALA A 52 -10.60 -2.32 -12.57
C ALA A 52 -9.91 -3.69 -12.69
N ILE A 53 -10.18 -4.63 -11.77
CA ILE A 53 -9.71 -6.02 -11.84
C ILE A 53 -10.22 -6.69 -13.12
N LEU A 54 -11.42 -6.34 -13.57
CA LEU A 54 -11.99 -6.84 -14.83
C LEU A 54 -11.18 -6.41 -16.07
N GLY A 55 -10.43 -5.31 -15.94
CA GLY A 55 -9.49 -4.80 -16.95
C GLY A 55 -8.02 -5.20 -16.69
N TRP A 56 -7.77 -6.28 -15.92
CA TRP A 56 -6.42 -6.74 -15.56
C TRP A 56 -5.60 -5.75 -14.72
N GLN A 57 -6.26 -4.82 -14.04
CA GLN A 57 -5.63 -3.86 -13.14
C GLN A 57 -5.70 -4.35 -11.69
N PHE A 58 -4.58 -4.89 -11.21
CA PHE A 58 -4.51 -5.55 -9.91
C PHE A 58 -4.01 -4.66 -8.78
N ALA A 59 -3.64 -3.40 -9.08
CA ALA A 59 -3.10 -2.47 -8.08
C ALA A 59 -4.02 -2.31 -6.85
N TRP A 60 -5.36 -2.32 -7.06
CA TRP A 60 -6.33 -2.20 -5.98
C TRP A 60 -6.23 -3.32 -4.94
N ILE A 61 -5.90 -4.55 -5.37
CA ILE A 61 -5.76 -5.72 -4.49
C ILE A 61 -4.62 -5.52 -3.46
N ALA A 62 -3.66 -4.63 -3.74
CA ALA A 62 -2.63 -4.27 -2.78
C ALA A 62 -3.21 -3.77 -1.44
N ASN A 63 -4.39 -3.10 -1.45
CA ASN A 63 -5.00 -2.56 -0.25
C ASN A 63 -5.38 -3.65 0.78
N PRO A 64 -6.26 -4.62 0.48
CA PRO A 64 -6.60 -5.66 1.43
C PRO A 64 -5.37 -6.49 1.83
N ILE A 65 -4.43 -6.73 0.92
CA ILE A 65 -3.20 -7.47 1.23
C ILE A 65 -2.30 -6.69 2.20
N ALA A 66 -2.17 -5.36 2.04
CA ALA A 66 -1.43 -4.52 2.97
C ALA A 66 -2.06 -4.53 4.38
N PHE A 67 -3.39 -4.47 4.48
CA PHE A 67 -4.07 -4.59 5.77
C PHE A 67 -3.85 -5.96 6.41
N MET A 68 -3.82 -7.05 5.65
CA MET A 68 -3.43 -8.38 6.18
C MET A 68 -1.99 -8.37 6.68
N ALA A 69 -1.06 -7.70 5.98
CA ALA A 69 0.31 -7.53 6.45
C ALA A 69 0.36 -6.81 7.80
N VAL A 70 -0.42 -5.73 7.98
CA VAL A 70 -0.53 -4.99 9.25
C VAL A 70 -1.05 -5.90 10.37
N VAL A 71 -2.09 -6.68 10.12
CA VAL A 71 -2.65 -7.62 11.10
C VAL A 71 -1.57 -8.61 11.57
N PHE A 72 -0.89 -9.29 10.66
CA PHE A 72 0.20 -10.22 11.01
C PHE A 72 1.37 -9.52 11.71
N PHE A 73 1.68 -8.27 11.34
CA PHE A 73 2.73 -7.49 11.96
C PHE A 73 2.43 -7.17 13.42
N LEU A 74 1.20 -6.76 13.73
CA LEU A 74 0.74 -6.49 15.10
C LEU A 74 0.72 -7.76 15.94
N TYR A 75 0.31 -8.89 15.38
CA TYR A 75 0.36 -10.20 16.07
C TYR A 75 1.79 -10.74 16.24
N GLY A 76 2.82 -10.10 15.67
CA GLY A 76 4.22 -10.54 15.79
C GLY A 76 4.59 -11.70 14.84
N SER A 77 3.73 -12.05 13.90
CA SER A 77 4.02 -13.03 12.84
C SER A 77 4.81 -12.40 11.70
N PHE A 78 6.06 -11.99 11.98
CA PHE A 78 6.87 -11.17 11.09
C PHE A 78 7.17 -11.82 9.74
N ARG A 79 7.26 -13.15 9.67
CA ARG A 79 7.48 -13.86 8.41
C ARG A 79 6.28 -13.72 7.47
N ASN A 80 5.08 -13.94 7.99
CA ASN A 80 3.84 -13.82 7.21
C ASN A 80 3.60 -12.35 6.82
N SER A 81 3.76 -11.43 7.77
CA SER A 81 3.67 -9.99 7.52
C SER A 81 4.60 -9.55 6.38
N LEU A 82 5.85 -10.04 6.36
CA LEU A 82 6.81 -9.72 5.29
C LEU A 82 6.32 -10.20 3.92
N TRP A 83 5.79 -11.43 3.82
CA TRP A 83 5.28 -11.95 2.54
C TRP A 83 4.07 -11.17 2.04
N PHE A 84 3.13 -10.84 2.93
CA PHE A 84 1.98 -10.02 2.56
C PHE A 84 2.39 -8.59 2.17
N ALA A 85 3.32 -7.97 2.90
CA ALA A 85 3.82 -6.64 2.57
C ALA A 85 4.60 -6.62 1.23
N LEU A 86 5.38 -7.66 0.94
CA LEU A 86 6.08 -7.81 -0.34
C LEU A 86 5.08 -7.94 -1.49
N LEU A 87 4.05 -8.79 -1.32
CA LEU A 87 3.01 -8.96 -2.34
C LEU A 87 2.23 -7.67 -2.56
N ALA A 88 1.85 -6.95 -1.49
CA ALA A 88 1.17 -5.66 -1.59
C ALA A 88 2.03 -4.62 -2.33
N ALA A 89 3.31 -4.50 -1.98
CA ALA A 89 4.24 -3.59 -2.65
C ALA A 89 4.44 -3.95 -4.12
N THR A 90 4.54 -5.23 -4.47
CA THR A 90 4.65 -5.68 -5.87
C THR A 90 3.40 -5.34 -6.67
N LEU A 91 2.20 -5.65 -6.12
CA LEU A 91 0.94 -5.35 -6.79
C LEU A 91 0.71 -3.83 -6.93
N SER A 92 1.16 -3.03 -5.96
CA SER A 92 1.02 -1.58 -6.04
C SER A 92 1.79 -0.98 -7.22
N LEU A 93 2.88 -1.61 -7.68
CA LEU A 93 3.61 -1.17 -8.86
C LEU A 93 2.79 -1.31 -10.16
N ASN A 94 1.77 -2.16 -10.17
CA ASN A 94 0.86 -2.26 -11.32
C ASN A 94 0.12 -0.93 -11.59
N THR A 95 0.09 0.02 -10.64
CA THR A 95 -0.51 1.34 -10.87
C THR A 95 0.20 2.12 -11.99
N PHE A 96 1.50 1.85 -12.24
CA PHE A 96 2.23 2.51 -13.34
C PHE A 96 1.73 2.09 -14.72
N THR A 97 1.11 0.92 -14.88
CA THR A 97 0.51 0.49 -16.15
C THR A 97 -0.73 1.28 -16.50
N MET A 98 -1.33 2.01 -15.54
CA MET A 98 -2.47 2.90 -15.79
C MET A 98 -2.11 4.13 -16.66
N ILE A 99 -0.81 4.47 -16.72
CA ILE A 99 -0.38 5.60 -17.56
C ILE A 99 -0.63 5.25 -19.04
N ASN A 100 -1.31 6.14 -19.75
CA ASN A 100 -1.81 5.99 -21.12
C ASN A 100 -3.04 5.07 -21.30
N GLU A 101 -3.56 4.46 -20.23
CA GLU A 101 -4.82 3.72 -20.29
C GLU A 101 -6.03 4.66 -20.25
N GLU A 102 -7.13 4.21 -20.81
CA GLU A 102 -8.41 4.91 -20.76
C GLU A 102 -9.20 4.50 -19.52
N VAL A 103 -9.61 5.49 -18.75
CA VAL A 103 -10.46 5.28 -17.56
C VAL A 103 -11.86 5.83 -17.86
N VAL A 104 -12.88 5.02 -17.62
CA VAL A 104 -14.29 5.44 -17.71
C VAL A 104 -14.58 6.37 -16.53
N LEU A 105 -15.11 7.55 -16.82
CA LEU A 105 -15.31 8.63 -15.84
C LEU A 105 -16.74 8.67 -15.31
N ASP A 106 -17.70 8.19 -16.09
CA ASP A 106 -19.11 8.27 -15.76
C ASP A 106 -19.91 7.10 -16.37
N GLU A 107 -21.18 6.97 -15.94
CA GLU A 107 -22.09 5.94 -16.41
C GLU A 107 -22.48 6.11 -17.89
N SER A 108 -22.24 7.26 -18.50
CA SER A 108 -22.46 7.52 -19.92
C SER A 108 -21.37 6.94 -20.82
N GLY A 109 -20.34 6.35 -20.24
CA GLY A 109 -19.22 5.75 -20.96
C GLY A 109 -18.18 6.77 -21.42
N THR A 110 -18.21 8.01 -20.91
CA THR A 110 -17.16 8.99 -21.16
C THR A 110 -15.84 8.49 -20.61
N SER A 111 -14.84 8.33 -21.46
CA SER A 111 -13.50 7.92 -21.05
C SER A 111 -12.48 9.04 -21.23
N ALA A 112 -11.41 9.00 -20.44
CA ALA A 112 -10.27 9.86 -20.63
C ALA A 112 -8.98 9.09 -20.33
N ARG A 113 -7.92 9.44 -21.08
CA ARG A 113 -6.61 8.82 -20.91
C ARG A 113 -5.91 9.39 -19.67
N VAL A 114 -5.31 8.51 -18.88
CA VAL A 114 -4.42 8.89 -17.78
C VAL A 114 -3.10 9.40 -18.37
N THR A 115 -2.73 10.65 -18.08
CA THR A 115 -1.48 11.25 -18.55
C THR A 115 -0.33 11.07 -17.58
N GLN A 116 -0.64 11.12 -16.27
CA GLN A 116 0.35 10.94 -15.21
C GLN A 116 -0.32 10.54 -13.89
N LEU A 117 0.47 9.95 -12.99
CA LEU A 117 0.06 9.70 -11.62
C LEU A 117 0.00 11.02 -10.86
N GLY A 118 -1.03 11.17 -10.01
CA GLY A 118 -1.13 12.28 -9.09
C GLY A 118 -0.38 12.02 -7.78
N GLU A 119 -0.29 13.04 -6.95
CA GLU A 119 0.41 13.01 -5.67
C GLU A 119 -0.15 11.92 -4.73
N GLY A 120 -1.48 11.70 -4.78
CA GLY A 120 -2.13 10.66 -4.00
C GLY A 120 -1.59 9.27 -4.31
N ALA A 121 -1.36 8.94 -5.58
CA ALA A 121 -0.77 7.66 -5.97
C ALA A 121 0.66 7.50 -5.43
N TYR A 122 1.47 8.56 -5.41
CA TYR A 122 2.82 8.50 -4.85
C TYR A 122 2.83 8.33 -3.33
N PHE A 123 1.95 9.03 -2.59
CA PHE A 123 1.80 8.82 -1.15
C PHE A 123 1.32 7.40 -0.82
N TRP A 124 0.40 6.87 -1.62
CA TRP A 124 -0.06 5.50 -1.49
C TRP A 124 1.07 4.49 -1.74
N LEU A 125 1.84 4.63 -2.81
CA LEU A 125 3.02 3.80 -3.08
C LEU A 125 4.05 3.91 -1.95
N ALA A 126 4.31 5.13 -1.46
CA ALA A 126 5.22 5.34 -0.33
C ALA A 126 4.74 4.61 0.93
N SER A 127 3.43 4.57 1.21
CA SER A 127 2.87 3.82 2.33
C SER A 127 3.14 2.31 2.21
N MET A 128 2.97 1.72 1.02
CA MET A 128 3.24 0.30 0.76
C MET A 128 4.72 -0.05 0.95
N LEU A 129 5.62 0.78 0.42
CA LEU A 129 7.06 0.61 0.59
C LEU A 129 7.49 0.78 2.05
N PHE A 130 6.94 1.75 2.76
CA PHE A 130 7.22 1.95 4.18
C PHE A 130 6.81 0.72 5.01
N LEU A 131 5.61 0.17 4.77
CA LEU A 131 5.14 -1.06 5.42
C LEU A 131 6.09 -2.22 5.15
N LEU A 132 6.52 -2.41 3.91
CA LEU A 132 7.48 -3.45 3.52
C LEU A 132 8.81 -3.30 4.29
N ILE A 133 9.37 -2.09 4.37
CA ILE A 133 10.62 -1.82 5.10
C ILE A 133 10.45 -2.16 6.58
N CYS A 134 9.34 -1.76 7.22
CA CYS A 134 9.05 -2.11 8.60
C CYS A 134 8.98 -3.62 8.80
N CYS A 135 8.22 -4.33 7.97
CA CYS A 135 8.09 -5.78 8.06
C CYS A 135 9.43 -6.50 7.86
N ALA A 136 10.26 -6.04 6.91
CA ALA A 136 11.58 -6.61 6.64
C ALA A 136 12.53 -6.42 7.82
N THR A 137 12.57 -5.23 8.41
CA THR A 137 13.45 -4.93 9.55
C THR A 137 13.10 -5.77 10.78
N TYR A 138 11.80 -5.93 11.07
CA TYR A 138 11.37 -6.77 12.19
C TYR A 138 11.58 -8.27 11.94
N ALA A 139 11.32 -8.74 10.71
CA ALA A 139 11.60 -10.13 10.33
C ALA A 139 13.08 -10.46 10.42
N TRP A 140 13.96 -9.54 10.02
CA TRP A 140 15.42 -9.73 10.16
C TRP A 140 15.85 -9.79 11.62
N ARG A 141 15.40 -8.84 12.45
CA ARG A 141 15.74 -8.83 13.89
C ARG A 141 15.29 -10.13 14.57
N ALA A 142 14.11 -10.65 14.25
CA ALA A 142 13.63 -11.91 14.80
C ALA A 142 14.53 -13.10 14.44
N ARG A 143 15.03 -13.16 13.19
CA ARG A 143 15.96 -14.21 12.74
C ARG A 143 17.31 -14.15 13.44
N THR A 144 17.86 -12.93 13.66
CA THR A 144 19.16 -12.77 14.32
C THR A 144 19.15 -13.16 15.77
N VAL A 145 18.04 -12.94 16.48
CA VAL A 145 17.87 -13.39 17.87
C VAL A 145 17.80 -14.91 17.94
N SER A 146 17.03 -15.57 17.09
CA SER A 146 16.91 -17.03 17.06
C SER A 146 18.24 -17.74 16.83
N ARG A 147 19.13 -17.19 15.95
CA ARG A 147 20.44 -17.78 15.66
C ARG A 147 21.48 -17.64 16.78
N ARG A 148 21.27 -16.76 17.76
CA ARG A 148 22.17 -16.60 18.90
C ARG A 148 21.86 -17.54 20.06
N ILE A 149 20.71 -18.19 20.04
CA ILE A 149 20.21 -19.08 21.11
C ILE A 149 20.41 -20.55 20.73
N SER A 150 20.57 -20.86 19.45
CA SER A 150 20.93 -22.18 18.92
C SER A 150 22.45 -22.39 18.89
#